data_e348e58b5f1725483d4c1aca21dda7d6
#
_entry.id   e348e58b5f1725483d4c1aca21dda7d6
#
_cell.length_a   1.000
_cell.length_b   1.000
_cell.length_c   1.000
_cell.angle_alpha   90.00
_cell.angle_beta   90.00
_cell.angle_gamma   90.00
#
_symmetry.space_group_name_H-M   'P 1'
#
loop_
_entity.id
_entity.type
_entity.pdbx_description
1 polymer ?
#
loop_
_entity_poly.entity_id
_entity_poly.type
_entity_poly.pdbx_seq_one_letter_code
_entity_poly.pdbx_strand_id
1 'polypeptide(L)'
;MALFLLMAMLLTHTAWAAPAATFTDELETARYLAERLQQGETSVHIGLPETFDYTLCYRYLSMLYRDAYVFEYIPTPAGSYIQITYNDGAKHGEAKAEAARLAAQLINPDMSQREKYLAIYNDLLTNMEYDMHAALNQQIERGDAFSAYGALVDGRAVCDGIAAAYAMICRAANLPCLYVASQEMNHSWNAVWYNGEVRYIDITYDLTGDADTDYFMLTADRLARDHKWDRDMVARLTDTVWDARYVSAYTLNAMGGLFRGTDQGYELDRTPTRAEAAIMLVRFLGLEKEALAESDHMHMPFTDVNPNHAPYIAMLYALGLTHGTTETTFSPNVEVQARDYMTFMLRVLGYEEEAGEFAWATAVEDSLRLGVLDEAAYADLNGAAFDRGRMACVSLTVLQAVDREGNVLADTLIQCGILSEKKVLEFLEKN
;
A
#
# COMPACT_ATOMS: atom_id res chain seq x y z
N MET A 1 -35.37 -16.23 -53.60
CA MET A 1 -35.11 -17.38 -52.72
C MET A 1 -33.85 -17.01 -51.94
N ALA A 2 -34.06 -16.44 -50.74
CA ALA A 2 -33.01 -15.92 -49.94
C ALA A 2 -32.41 -17.03 -49.07
N LEU A 3 -31.13 -17.28 -49.22
CA LEU A 3 -30.35 -18.21 -48.40
C LEU A 3 -30.01 -17.48 -47.09
N PHE A 4 -30.75 -17.81 -46.04
CA PHE A 4 -30.36 -17.41 -44.65
C PHE A 4 -29.18 -18.29 -44.24
N LEU A 5 -28.00 -17.74 -44.26
CA LEU A 5 -26.84 -18.29 -43.55
C LEU A 5 -27.08 -18.13 -42.06
N LEU A 6 -27.52 -19.21 -41.44
CA LEU A 6 -27.51 -19.35 -39.97
C LEU A 6 -26.04 -19.46 -39.56
N MET A 7 -25.46 -18.34 -39.19
CA MET A 7 -24.18 -18.32 -38.48
C MET A 7 -24.45 -18.84 -37.07
N ALA A 8 -24.38 -20.15 -36.90
CA ALA A 8 -24.35 -20.77 -35.58
C ALA A 8 -23.06 -20.27 -34.89
N MET A 9 -23.18 -19.24 -34.10
CA MET A 9 -22.19 -18.95 -33.06
C MET A 9 -22.13 -20.22 -32.20
N LEU A 10 -21.09 -20.99 -32.38
CA LEU A 10 -20.60 -21.93 -31.38
C LEU A 10 -20.28 -21.11 -30.13
N LEU A 11 -21.29 -20.90 -29.30
CA LEU A 11 -21.11 -20.60 -27.89
C LEU A 11 -20.42 -21.85 -27.33
N THR A 12 -19.08 -21.87 -27.44
CA THR A 12 -18.30 -22.67 -26.51
C THR A 12 -18.78 -22.22 -25.15
N HIS A 13 -19.46 -23.10 -24.44
CA HIS A 13 -19.72 -22.96 -23.02
C HIS A 13 -18.36 -22.98 -22.33
N THR A 14 -17.63 -21.91 -22.39
CA THR A 14 -16.61 -21.66 -21.39
C THR A 14 -17.39 -21.57 -20.09
N ALA A 15 -17.30 -22.61 -19.27
CA ALA A 15 -17.79 -22.54 -17.91
C ALA A 15 -17.19 -21.26 -17.31
N TRP A 16 -18.03 -20.27 -17.04
CA TRP A 16 -17.59 -19.05 -16.37
C TRP A 16 -16.98 -19.48 -15.05
N ALA A 17 -15.72 -19.15 -14.82
CA ALA A 17 -15.09 -19.40 -13.55
C ALA A 17 -15.93 -18.73 -12.44
N ALA A 18 -16.00 -19.36 -11.28
CA ALA A 18 -16.60 -18.72 -10.12
C ALA A 18 -15.92 -17.36 -9.90
N PRO A 19 -16.65 -16.33 -9.43
CA PRO A 19 -16.04 -15.03 -9.14
C PRO A 19 -14.91 -15.22 -8.12
N ALA A 20 -13.80 -14.49 -8.31
CA ALA A 20 -12.64 -14.54 -7.43
C ALA A 20 -12.96 -14.02 -6.02
N ALA A 21 -13.91 -13.09 -5.93
CA ALA A 21 -14.42 -12.51 -4.69
C ALA A 21 -15.87 -12.05 -4.90
N THR A 22 -16.61 -11.84 -3.80
CA THR A 22 -17.97 -11.30 -3.81
C THR A 22 -18.02 -10.10 -2.88
N PHE A 23 -18.52 -8.98 -3.37
CA PHE A 23 -18.62 -7.73 -2.64
C PHE A 23 -20.05 -7.20 -2.63
N THR A 24 -20.39 -6.48 -1.60
CA THR A 24 -21.68 -5.79 -1.44
C THR A 24 -21.53 -4.29 -1.21
N ASP A 25 -20.30 -3.83 -0.97
CA ASP A 25 -19.95 -2.44 -0.67
C ASP A 25 -19.08 -1.86 -1.79
N GLU A 26 -19.43 -0.67 -2.25
CA GLU A 26 -18.78 0.00 -3.38
C GLU A 26 -17.35 0.44 -3.06
N LEU A 27 -17.10 0.84 -1.82
CA LEU A 27 -15.76 1.28 -1.38
C LEU A 27 -14.82 0.09 -1.24
N GLU A 28 -15.27 -1.00 -0.63
CA GLU A 28 -14.50 -2.25 -0.51
C GLU A 28 -14.16 -2.80 -1.91
N THR A 29 -15.15 -2.77 -2.83
CA THR A 29 -14.93 -3.15 -4.23
C THR A 29 -13.88 -2.25 -4.90
N ALA A 30 -13.99 -0.95 -4.74
CA ALA A 30 -13.06 0.01 -5.33
C ALA A 30 -11.63 -0.19 -4.84
N ARG A 31 -11.44 -0.53 -3.56
CA ARG A 31 -10.14 -0.88 -2.98
C ARG A 31 -9.56 -2.13 -3.58
N TYR A 32 -10.35 -3.20 -3.62
CA TYR A 32 -9.94 -4.45 -4.25
C TYR A 32 -9.50 -4.23 -5.70
N LEU A 33 -10.25 -3.42 -6.46
CA LEU A 33 -9.89 -3.07 -7.84
C LEU A 33 -8.62 -2.23 -7.91
N ALA A 34 -8.44 -1.25 -7.02
CA ALA A 34 -7.24 -0.42 -6.98
C ALA A 34 -5.98 -1.26 -6.75
N GLU A 35 -6.04 -2.27 -5.89
CA GLU A 35 -4.94 -3.21 -5.67
C GLU A 35 -4.65 -4.06 -6.89
N ARG A 36 -5.68 -4.60 -7.56
CA ARG A 36 -5.51 -5.37 -8.79
C ARG A 36 -4.86 -4.54 -9.89
N LEU A 37 -5.26 -3.27 -10.03
CA LEU A 37 -4.63 -2.33 -10.95
C LEU A 37 -3.16 -2.07 -10.61
N GLN A 38 -2.83 -1.93 -9.32
CA GLN A 38 -1.44 -1.79 -8.88
C GLN A 38 -0.59 -3.01 -9.26
N GLN A 39 -1.19 -4.22 -9.20
CA GLN A 39 -0.57 -5.48 -9.62
C GLN A 39 -0.55 -5.66 -11.15
N GLY A 40 -1.10 -4.73 -11.92
CA GLY A 40 -1.16 -4.77 -13.39
C GLY A 40 -2.31 -5.60 -13.95
N GLU A 41 -3.25 -6.04 -13.11
CA GLU A 41 -4.46 -6.72 -13.58
C GLU A 41 -5.45 -5.71 -14.17
N THR A 42 -5.97 -6.00 -15.35
CA THR A 42 -6.92 -5.13 -16.07
C THR A 42 -8.28 -5.77 -16.31
N SER A 43 -8.47 -7.02 -15.85
CA SER A 43 -9.74 -7.73 -15.97
C SER A 43 -9.98 -8.53 -14.71
N VAL A 44 -11.04 -8.21 -13.98
CA VAL A 44 -11.36 -8.81 -12.70
C VAL A 44 -12.78 -9.36 -12.72
N HIS A 45 -12.94 -10.65 -12.40
CA HIS A 45 -14.25 -11.28 -12.28
C HIS A 45 -14.67 -11.31 -10.81
N ILE A 46 -15.69 -10.54 -10.46
CA ILE A 46 -16.21 -10.42 -9.10
C ILE A 46 -17.71 -10.63 -9.05
N GLY A 47 -18.22 -11.10 -7.91
CA GLY A 47 -19.64 -11.21 -7.63
C GLY A 47 -20.16 -9.88 -7.06
N LEU A 48 -21.16 -9.28 -7.69
CA LEU A 48 -21.76 -8.03 -7.26
C LEU A 48 -23.29 -8.17 -7.22
N PRO A 49 -23.99 -7.55 -6.24
CA PRO A 49 -25.45 -7.57 -6.17
C PRO A 49 -26.07 -6.70 -7.28
N GLU A 50 -27.34 -6.96 -7.61
CA GLU A 50 -28.09 -6.17 -8.60
C GLU A 50 -28.23 -4.69 -8.19
N THR A 51 -28.17 -4.40 -6.89
CA THR A 51 -28.31 -3.05 -6.33
C THR A 51 -26.99 -2.27 -6.27
N PHE A 52 -25.91 -2.82 -6.82
CA PHE A 52 -24.57 -2.23 -6.75
C PHE A 52 -24.48 -0.92 -7.55
N ASP A 53 -23.98 0.15 -6.90
CA ASP A 53 -23.77 1.45 -7.57
C ASP A 53 -22.39 1.54 -8.22
N TYR A 54 -22.33 1.20 -9.50
CA TYR A 54 -21.09 1.26 -10.30
C TYR A 54 -20.50 2.65 -10.39
N THR A 55 -21.36 3.68 -10.39
CA THR A 55 -20.91 5.07 -10.46
C THR A 55 -20.19 5.47 -9.18
N LEU A 56 -20.74 5.08 -8.04
CA LEU A 56 -20.12 5.32 -6.75
C LEU A 56 -18.79 4.54 -6.63
N CYS A 57 -18.78 3.27 -7.01
CA CYS A 57 -17.55 2.46 -7.04
C CYS A 57 -16.46 3.09 -7.92
N TYR A 58 -16.82 3.52 -9.13
CA TYR A 58 -15.88 4.20 -10.03
C TYR A 58 -15.35 5.52 -9.44
N ARG A 59 -16.18 6.29 -8.74
CA ARG A 59 -15.74 7.51 -8.05
C ARG A 59 -14.71 7.20 -6.98
N TYR A 60 -14.94 6.19 -6.14
CA TYR A 60 -13.97 5.73 -5.14
C TYR A 60 -12.68 5.22 -5.80
N LEU A 61 -12.81 4.37 -6.82
CA LEU A 61 -11.67 3.85 -7.56
C LEU A 61 -10.81 4.98 -8.16
N SER A 62 -11.44 5.99 -8.74
CA SER A 62 -10.74 7.14 -9.32
C SER A 62 -9.96 7.94 -8.28
N MET A 63 -10.43 8.01 -7.04
CA MET A 63 -9.72 8.69 -5.95
C MET A 63 -8.53 7.86 -5.44
N LEU A 64 -8.67 6.52 -5.42
CA LEU A 64 -7.64 5.59 -4.99
C LEU A 64 -6.56 5.36 -6.05
N TYR A 65 -6.98 5.27 -7.29
CA TYR A 65 -6.12 4.94 -8.43
C TYR A 65 -6.55 5.73 -9.67
N ARG A 66 -6.03 6.95 -9.78
CA ARG A 66 -6.31 7.81 -10.94
C ARG A 66 -5.30 7.56 -12.04
N ASP A 67 -5.81 7.23 -13.23
CA ASP A 67 -5.04 7.17 -14.47
C ASP A 67 -5.98 7.25 -15.69
N ALA A 68 -5.40 7.27 -16.90
CA ALA A 68 -6.16 7.28 -18.16
C ALA A 68 -6.64 5.86 -18.52
N TYR A 69 -7.75 5.42 -17.96
CA TYR A 69 -8.38 4.13 -18.25
C TYR A 69 -9.88 4.25 -18.48
N VAL A 70 -10.42 3.27 -19.21
CA VAL A 70 -11.86 3.01 -19.35
C VAL A 70 -12.25 1.94 -18.35
N PHE A 71 -13.32 2.19 -17.61
CA PHE A 71 -13.91 1.26 -16.66
C PHE A 71 -15.24 0.75 -17.24
N GLU A 72 -15.32 -0.54 -17.52
CA GLU A 72 -16.49 -1.17 -18.09
C GLU A 72 -17.04 -2.24 -17.14
N TYR A 73 -18.35 -2.19 -16.93
CA TYR A 73 -19.08 -3.21 -16.20
C TYR A 73 -19.79 -4.15 -17.17
N ILE A 74 -19.52 -5.44 -17.04
CA ILE A 74 -20.09 -6.49 -17.92
C ILE A 74 -20.83 -7.52 -17.04
N PRO A 75 -22.17 -7.47 -16.97
CA PRO A 75 -22.93 -8.46 -16.21
C PRO A 75 -22.88 -9.83 -16.89
N THR A 76 -22.76 -10.89 -16.06
CA THR A 76 -22.81 -12.29 -16.52
C THR A 76 -23.72 -13.10 -15.61
N PRO A 77 -24.19 -14.30 -16.06
CA PRO A 77 -25.01 -15.15 -15.22
C PRO A 77 -24.32 -15.67 -13.95
N ALA A 78 -22.98 -15.66 -13.92
CA ALA A 78 -22.17 -16.18 -12.81
C ALA A 78 -21.59 -15.07 -11.91
N GLY A 79 -21.92 -13.80 -12.17
CA GLY A 79 -21.39 -12.63 -11.46
C GLY A 79 -21.12 -11.51 -12.45
N SER A 80 -20.47 -10.46 -11.99
CA SER A 80 -20.15 -9.32 -12.85
C SER A 80 -18.66 -9.26 -13.16
N TYR A 81 -18.36 -8.85 -14.36
CA TYR A 81 -17.01 -8.60 -14.82
C TYR A 81 -16.74 -7.10 -14.76
N ILE A 82 -15.62 -6.72 -14.18
CA ILE A 82 -15.10 -5.37 -14.33
C ILE A 82 -13.89 -5.45 -15.25
N GLN A 83 -13.99 -4.77 -16.38
CA GLN A 83 -12.91 -4.62 -17.34
C GLN A 83 -12.35 -3.20 -17.23
N ILE A 84 -11.05 -3.09 -17.04
CA ILE A 84 -10.33 -1.84 -17.05
C ILE A 84 -9.34 -1.89 -18.21
N THR A 85 -9.39 -0.89 -19.07
CA THR A 85 -8.49 -0.81 -20.22
C THR A 85 -7.80 0.55 -20.19
N TYR A 86 -6.47 0.56 -20.15
CA TYR A 86 -5.71 1.80 -20.29
C TYR A 86 -5.86 2.35 -21.71
N ASN A 87 -6.06 3.65 -21.83
CA ASN A 87 -6.15 4.31 -23.13
C ASN A 87 -4.88 4.09 -23.97
N ASP A 88 -3.73 4.12 -23.31
CA ASP A 88 -2.44 3.71 -23.87
C ASP A 88 -1.58 3.05 -22.79
N GLY A 89 -1.47 1.72 -22.86
CA GLY A 89 -0.75 0.93 -21.88
C GLY A 89 0.77 1.19 -21.89
N ALA A 90 1.35 1.59 -23.05
CA ALA A 90 2.76 1.94 -23.13
C ALA A 90 3.04 3.25 -22.39
N LYS A 91 2.23 4.29 -22.65
CA LYS A 91 2.33 5.57 -21.94
C LYS A 91 2.09 5.46 -20.45
N HIS A 92 1.14 4.59 -20.03
CA HIS A 92 0.95 4.30 -18.62
C HIS A 92 2.23 3.70 -18.01
N GLY A 93 2.84 2.73 -18.69
CA GLY A 93 4.11 2.11 -18.24
C GLY A 93 5.26 3.11 -18.13
N GLU A 94 5.40 4.02 -19.09
CA GLU A 94 6.40 5.10 -19.07
C GLU A 94 6.17 6.08 -17.91
N ALA A 95 4.94 6.51 -17.69
CA ALA A 95 4.59 7.37 -16.56
C ALA A 95 4.86 6.71 -15.21
N LYS A 96 4.53 5.42 -15.06
CA LYS A 96 4.81 4.64 -13.85
C LYS A 96 6.33 4.50 -13.60
N ALA A 97 7.11 4.25 -14.64
CA ALA A 97 8.57 4.16 -14.53
C ALA A 97 9.19 5.51 -14.13
N GLU A 98 8.69 6.61 -14.71
CA GLU A 98 9.16 7.95 -14.38
C GLU A 98 8.79 8.34 -12.95
N ALA A 99 7.57 8.04 -12.50
CA ALA A 99 7.16 8.25 -11.10
C ALA A 99 8.06 7.50 -10.11
N ALA A 100 8.41 6.26 -10.42
CA ALA A 100 9.33 5.47 -9.60
C ALA A 100 10.75 6.07 -9.58
N ARG A 101 11.23 6.55 -10.73
CA ARG A 101 12.53 7.23 -10.85
C ARG A 101 12.56 8.51 -10.00
N LEU A 102 11.52 9.35 -10.11
CA LEU A 102 11.39 10.59 -9.33
C LEU A 102 11.29 10.29 -7.84
N ALA A 103 10.49 9.34 -7.42
CA ALA A 103 10.40 8.94 -6.01
C ALA A 103 11.77 8.54 -5.44
N ALA A 104 12.54 7.72 -6.19
CA ALA A 104 13.88 7.31 -5.77
C ALA A 104 14.90 8.47 -5.75
N GLN A 105 14.75 9.46 -6.63
CA GLN A 105 15.64 10.61 -6.71
C GLN A 105 15.35 11.67 -5.65
N LEU A 106 14.06 11.97 -5.41
CA LEU A 106 13.61 13.10 -4.59
C LEU A 106 13.57 12.76 -3.10
N ILE A 107 13.39 11.48 -2.76
CA ILE A 107 13.09 11.05 -1.40
C ILE A 107 14.23 10.22 -0.83
N ASN A 108 14.67 10.60 0.36
CA ASN A 108 15.61 9.80 1.14
C ASN A 108 14.97 9.38 2.49
N PRO A 109 15.51 8.35 3.15
CA PRO A 109 14.96 7.82 4.39
C PRO A 109 14.92 8.83 5.56
N ASP A 110 15.80 9.83 5.55
CA ASP A 110 15.94 10.78 6.66
C ASP A 110 14.92 11.93 6.60
N MET A 111 14.23 12.08 5.47
CA MET A 111 13.18 13.08 5.31
C MET A 111 11.97 12.76 6.19
N SER A 112 11.43 13.78 6.85
CA SER A 112 10.08 13.72 7.44
C SER A 112 9.01 13.52 6.37
N GLN A 113 7.83 13.05 6.75
CA GLN A 113 6.71 12.88 5.83
C GLN A 113 6.38 14.19 5.09
N ARG A 114 6.40 15.32 5.78
CA ARG A 114 6.14 16.63 5.17
C ARG A 114 7.20 17.01 4.14
N GLU A 115 8.47 16.76 4.43
CA GLU A 115 9.57 17.03 3.49
C GLU A 115 9.47 16.18 2.24
N LYS A 116 9.03 14.92 2.35
CA LYS A 116 8.79 14.03 1.21
C LYS A 116 7.69 14.58 0.30
N TYR A 117 6.54 14.96 0.88
CA TYR A 117 5.46 15.59 0.11
C TYR A 117 5.90 16.90 -0.55
N LEU A 118 6.69 17.72 0.18
CA LEU A 118 7.20 18.99 -0.32
C LEU A 118 8.20 18.80 -1.46
N ALA A 119 9.05 17.78 -1.40
CA ALA A 119 10.00 17.47 -2.46
C ALA A 119 9.29 17.12 -3.78
N ILE A 120 8.25 16.27 -3.72
CA ILE A 120 7.42 15.93 -4.90
C ILE A 120 6.69 17.18 -5.42
N TYR A 121 6.09 17.96 -4.52
CA TYR A 121 5.38 19.19 -4.85
C TYR A 121 6.29 20.20 -5.59
N ASN A 122 7.47 20.46 -5.04
CA ASN A 122 8.42 21.40 -5.63
C ASN A 122 8.97 20.94 -6.98
N ASP A 123 9.18 19.63 -7.16
CA ASP A 123 9.65 19.08 -8.42
C ASP A 123 8.61 19.32 -9.52
N LEU A 124 7.34 18.97 -9.27
CA LEU A 124 6.26 19.19 -10.23
C LEU A 124 6.02 20.69 -10.48
N LEU A 125 6.05 21.53 -9.44
CA LEU A 125 5.87 22.98 -9.59
C LEU A 125 6.99 23.62 -10.43
N THR A 126 8.21 23.06 -10.37
CA THR A 126 9.38 23.62 -11.07
C THR A 126 9.53 23.11 -12.49
N ASN A 127 9.17 21.83 -12.73
CA ASN A 127 9.50 21.13 -13.97
C ASN A 127 8.32 20.93 -14.91
N MET A 128 7.14 21.50 -14.59
CA MET A 128 5.94 21.31 -15.36
C MET A 128 5.30 22.63 -15.80
N GLU A 129 4.67 22.61 -16.98
CA GLU A 129 3.86 23.72 -17.51
C GLU A 129 2.37 23.35 -17.50
N TYR A 130 1.51 24.33 -17.15
CA TYR A 130 0.07 24.15 -17.29
C TYR A 130 -0.36 24.25 -18.75
N ASP A 131 -1.04 23.22 -19.25
CA ASP A 131 -1.53 23.20 -20.64
C ASP A 131 -2.84 23.97 -20.81
N MET A 132 -2.74 25.28 -20.95
CA MET A 132 -3.89 26.14 -21.18
C MET A 132 -4.65 25.79 -22.49
N HIS A 133 -3.95 25.32 -23.52
CA HIS A 133 -4.58 24.92 -24.78
C HIS A 133 -5.46 23.67 -24.57
N ALA A 134 -4.95 22.64 -23.90
CA ALA A 134 -5.71 21.46 -23.57
C ALA A 134 -6.89 21.78 -22.64
N ALA A 135 -6.69 22.67 -21.65
CA ALA A 135 -7.75 23.10 -20.74
C ALA A 135 -8.92 23.76 -21.46
N LEU A 136 -8.66 24.61 -22.43
CA LEU A 136 -9.68 25.30 -23.22
C LEU A 136 -10.37 24.38 -24.24
N ASN A 137 -9.71 23.34 -24.71
CA ASN A 137 -10.21 22.44 -25.75
C ASN A 137 -10.66 21.05 -25.22
N GLN A 138 -10.79 20.87 -23.93
CA GLN A 138 -11.13 19.59 -23.26
C GLN A 138 -12.43 18.93 -23.78
N GLN A 139 -13.35 19.69 -24.36
CA GLN A 139 -14.60 19.19 -24.92
C GLN A 139 -14.38 18.52 -26.30
N ILE A 140 -13.27 18.80 -26.97
CA ILE A 140 -12.98 18.32 -28.30
C ILE A 140 -12.05 17.13 -28.29
N GLU A 141 -10.99 17.18 -27.47
CA GLU A 141 -9.99 16.14 -27.40
C GLU A 141 -9.36 16.08 -25.99
N ARG A 142 -9.49 14.94 -25.33
CA ARG A 142 -8.76 14.64 -24.10
C ARG A 142 -7.49 13.87 -24.47
N GLY A 143 -6.40 14.60 -24.61
CA GLY A 143 -5.07 14.04 -24.89
C GLY A 143 -4.27 13.72 -23.60
N ASP A 144 -2.97 13.53 -23.78
CA ASP A 144 -2.03 13.14 -22.72
C ASP A 144 -1.99 14.14 -21.55
N ALA A 145 -2.28 15.42 -21.78
CA ALA A 145 -2.35 16.45 -20.75
C ALA A 145 -3.33 16.15 -19.60
N PHE A 146 -4.30 15.23 -19.80
CA PHE A 146 -5.26 14.78 -18.77
C PHE A 146 -4.82 13.52 -18.02
N SER A 147 -3.59 13.05 -18.23
CA SER A 147 -3.03 11.86 -17.61
C SER A 147 -1.70 12.16 -16.91
N ALA A 148 -1.27 11.23 -16.06
CA ALA A 148 0.03 11.31 -15.42
C ALA A 148 1.18 11.34 -16.46
N TYR A 149 1.00 10.76 -17.64
CA TYR A 149 1.99 10.77 -18.71
C TYR A 149 2.30 12.19 -19.18
N GLY A 150 1.28 13.00 -19.46
CA GLY A 150 1.49 14.39 -19.86
C GLY A 150 2.29 15.20 -18.85
N ALA A 151 2.01 15.01 -17.57
CA ALA A 151 2.75 15.68 -16.49
C ALA A 151 4.19 15.15 -16.33
N LEU A 152 4.36 13.83 -16.30
CA LEU A 152 5.64 13.20 -15.91
C LEU A 152 6.62 13.05 -17.08
N VAL A 153 6.11 12.84 -18.29
CA VAL A 153 6.94 12.55 -19.47
C VAL A 153 7.00 13.75 -20.43
N ASP A 154 5.85 14.36 -20.73
CA ASP A 154 5.80 15.52 -21.62
C ASP A 154 6.09 16.85 -20.89
N GLY A 155 6.05 16.85 -19.54
CA GLY A 155 6.27 18.04 -18.72
C GLY A 155 5.15 19.08 -18.83
N ARG A 156 3.97 18.69 -19.33
CA ARG A 156 2.86 19.59 -19.62
C ARG A 156 1.51 18.93 -19.40
N ALA A 157 0.69 19.50 -18.49
CA ALA A 157 -0.59 18.91 -18.15
C ALA A 157 -1.63 19.95 -17.68
N VAL A 158 -2.88 19.53 -17.58
CA VAL A 158 -3.94 20.22 -16.85
C VAL A 158 -4.08 19.66 -15.43
N CYS A 159 -4.98 20.22 -14.62
CA CYS A 159 -5.21 19.80 -13.23
C CYS A 159 -5.36 18.26 -13.05
N ASP A 160 -6.07 17.60 -13.95
CA ASP A 160 -6.26 16.14 -13.94
C ASP A 160 -4.92 15.38 -14.02
N GLY A 161 -4.07 15.75 -14.99
CA GLY A 161 -2.77 15.13 -15.21
C GLY A 161 -1.80 15.45 -14.07
N ILE A 162 -1.82 16.68 -13.56
CA ILE A 162 -0.97 17.12 -12.44
C ILE A 162 -1.31 16.34 -11.16
N ALA A 163 -2.59 16.29 -10.80
CA ALA A 163 -3.03 15.57 -9.60
C ALA A 163 -2.81 14.05 -9.71
N ALA A 164 -2.98 13.47 -10.92
CA ALA A 164 -2.68 12.07 -11.18
C ALA A 164 -1.17 11.76 -11.05
N ALA A 165 -0.30 12.64 -11.56
CA ALA A 165 1.14 12.53 -11.46
C ALA A 165 1.62 12.59 -10.01
N TYR A 166 1.14 13.57 -9.25
CA TYR A 166 1.45 13.69 -7.82
C TYR A 166 1.08 12.43 -7.06
N ALA A 167 -0.14 11.91 -7.27
CA ALA A 167 -0.60 10.68 -6.63
C ALA A 167 0.24 9.46 -7.06
N MET A 168 0.68 9.39 -8.33
CA MET A 168 1.51 8.29 -8.83
C MET A 168 2.92 8.30 -8.21
N ILE A 169 3.56 9.47 -8.07
CA ILE A 169 4.86 9.60 -7.39
C ILE A 169 4.70 9.27 -5.90
N CYS A 170 3.67 9.79 -5.23
CA CYS A 170 3.38 9.45 -3.83
C CYS A 170 3.23 7.94 -3.63
N ARG A 171 2.51 7.25 -4.52
CA ARG A 171 2.35 5.80 -4.46
C ARG A 171 3.69 5.08 -4.62
N ALA A 172 4.53 5.49 -5.57
CA ALA A 172 5.86 4.93 -5.75
C ALA A 172 6.76 5.15 -4.51
N ALA A 173 6.52 6.25 -3.77
CA ALA A 173 7.20 6.58 -2.53
C ALA A 173 6.57 5.98 -1.26
N ASN A 174 5.52 5.17 -1.39
CA ASN A 174 4.70 4.67 -0.28
C ASN A 174 4.16 5.80 0.62
N LEU A 175 3.72 6.91 0.01
CA LEU A 175 3.09 8.02 0.70
C LEU A 175 1.58 8.03 0.45
N PRO A 176 0.74 8.15 1.50
CA PRO A 176 -0.70 8.22 1.36
C PRO A 176 -1.13 9.44 0.54
N CYS A 177 -1.79 9.20 -0.58
CA CYS A 177 -2.29 10.25 -1.45
C CYS A 177 -3.54 9.80 -2.18
N LEU A 178 -4.59 10.63 -2.14
CA LEU A 178 -5.80 10.49 -2.94
C LEU A 178 -5.81 11.54 -4.05
N TYR A 179 -6.37 11.16 -5.17
CA TYR A 179 -6.81 12.10 -6.17
C TYR A 179 -8.22 12.60 -5.81
N VAL A 180 -8.43 13.91 -5.79
CA VAL A 180 -9.71 14.55 -5.51
C VAL A 180 -10.16 15.34 -6.73
N ALA A 181 -11.43 15.18 -7.10
CA ALA A 181 -12.02 15.93 -8.21
C ALA A 181 -13.34 16.59 -7.80
N SER A 182 -13.59 17.76 -8.33
CA SER A 182 -14.84 18.50 -8.24
C SER A 182 -15.43 18.71 -9.62
N GLN A 183 -16.60 18.13 -9.86
CA GLN A 183 -17.32 18.36 -11.11
C GLN A 183 -17.85 19.82 -11.18
N GLU A 184 -18.26 20.39 -10.03
CA GLU A 184 -18.77 21.76 -9.96
C GLU A 184 -17.69 22.78 -10.37
N MET A 185 -16.44 22.53 -9.98
CA MET A 185 -15.31 23.40 -10.30
C MET A 185 -14.62 23.01 -11.61
N ASN A 186 -14.93 21.83 -12.17
CA ASN A 186 -14.16 21.22 -13.26
C ASN A 186 -12.65 21.24 -12.95
N HIS A 187 -12.28 20.78 -11.74
CA HIS A 187 -10.96 20.89 -11.19
C HIS A 187 -10.57 19.67 -10.37
N SER A 188 -9.25 19.42 -10.25
CA SER A 188 -8.69 18.28 -9.54
C SER A 188 -7.43 18.65 -8.79
N TRP A 189 -7.24 18.01 -7.61
CA TRP A 189 -6.12 18.20 -6.70
C TRP A 189 -5.87 16.93 -5.87
N ASN A 190 -5.09 17.01 -4.80
CA ASN A 190 -4.77 15.86 -3.97
C ASN A 190 -5.16 16.06 -2.50
N ALA A 191 -5.54 14.96 -1.85
CA ALA A 191 -5.62 14.85 -0.41
C ALA A 191 -4.53 13.89 0.08
N VAL A 192 -3.81 14.26 1.12
CA VAL A 192 -2.71 13.49 1.72
C VAL A 192 -2.93 13.31 3.20
N TRP A 193 -2.36 12.25 3.76
CA TRP A 193 -2.39 12.01 5.19
C TRP A 193 -1.13 12.55 5.85
N TYR A 194 -1.31 13.39 6.85
CA TYR A 194 -0.21 13.96 7.60
C TYR A 194 -0.58 14.17 9.07
N ASN A 195 0.19 13.58 9.99
CA ASN A 195 0.01 13.71 11.43
C ASN A 195 -1.40 13.40 11.93
N GLY A 196 -2.01 12.30 11.47
CA GLY A 196 -3.36 11.90 11.90
C GLY A 196 -4.48 12.70 11.25
N GLU A 197 -4.20 13.58 10.29
CA GLU A 197 -5.20 14.43 9.65
C GLU A 197 -5.05 14.46 8.14
N VAL A 198 -6.17 14.71 7.46
CA VAL A 198 -6.17 14.96 6.02
C VAL A 198 -5.70 16.37 5.73
N ARG A 199 -4.74 16.50 4.86
CA ARG A 199 -4.27 17.76 4.29
C ARG A 199 -4.49 17.75 2.79
N TYR A 200 -4.58 18.94 2.20
CA TYR A 200 -4.84 19.12 0.77
C TYR A 200 -3.68 19.85 0.10
N ILE A 201 -3.42 19.46 -1.14
CA ILE A 201 -2.35 20.00 -1.98
C ILE A 201 -2.92 20.26 -3.36
N ASP A 202 -2.78 21.51 -3.86
CA ASP A 202 -3.18 21.87 -5.19
C ASP A 202 -2.05 22.57 -5.95
N ILE A 203 -1.27 21.79 -6.66
CA ILE A 203 -0.16 22.29 -7.48
C ILE A 203 -0.65 23.19 -8.61
N THR A 204 -1.84 22.92 -9.14
CA THR A 204 -2.38 23.71 -10.26
C THR A 204 -2.63 25.17 -9.86
N TYR A 205 -3.20 25.39 -8.68
CA TYR A 205 -3.44 26.75 -8.19
C TYR A 205 -2.14 27.49 -7.94
N ASP A 206 -1.11 26.84 -7.40
CA ASP A 206 0.20 27.47 -7.21
C ASP A 206 0.96 27.68 -8.54
N LEU A 207 0.75 26.77 -9.52
CA LEU A 207 1.37 26.89 -10.84
C LEU A 207 0.74 28.00 -11.70
N THR A 208 -0.55 28.28 -11.53
CA THR A 208 -1.32 29.21 -12.36
C THR A 208 -1.74 30.50 -11.63
N GLY A 209 -1.58 30.55 -10.33
CA GLY A 209 -2.00 31.65 -9.47
C GLY A 209 -0.92 32.71 -9.24
N ASP A 210 -1.29 33.77 -8.52
CA ASP A 210 -0.35 34.77 -7.99
C ASP A 210 0.44 34.19 -6.81
N ALA A 211 1.72 34.52 -6.72
CA ALA A 211 2.71 33.95 -5.81
C ALA A 211 2.42 34.06 -4.29
N ASP A 212 1.31 34.65 -3.88
CA ASP A 212 0.95 34.90 -2.49
C ASP A 212 0.06 33.79 -1.86
N THR A 213 -0.34 32.77 -2.62
CA THR A 213 -1.18 31.67 -2.14
C THR A 213 -0.40 30.36 -2.16
N ASP A 214 -0.17 29.79 -0.99
CA ASP A 214 0.46 28.48 -0.83
C ASP A 214 -0.63 27.42 -0.64
N TYR A 215 -0.87 26.61 -1.67
CA TYR A 215 -1.82 25.48 -1.64
C TYR A 215 -1.17 24.16 -1.25
N PHE A 216 -0.13 24.23 -0.45
CA PHE A 216 0.57 23.08 0.11
C PHE A 216 0.12 22.79 1.55
N MET A 217 -0.35 21.57 1.83
CA MET A 217 -0.76 21.09 3.16
C MET A 217 -1.89 21.88 3.81
N LEU A 218 -2.86 22.33 3.05
CA LEU A 218 -4.02 23.06 3.57
C LEU A 218 -4.96 22.15 4.37
N THR A 219 -5.56 22.72 5.41
CA THR A 219 -6.70 22.10 6.09
C THR A 219 -7.96 22.14 5.21
N ALA A 220 -8.92 21.25 5.47
CA ALA A 220 -10.19 21.26 4.77
C ALA A 220 -10.91 22.62 4.83
N ASP A 221 -10.88 23.31 5.98
CA ASP A 221 -11.53 24.61 6.16
C ASP A 221 -10.80 25.74 5.43
N ARG A 222 -9.46 25.64 5.30
CA ARG A 222 -8.70 26.62 4.53
C ARG A 222 -8.97 26.44 3.04
N LEU A 223 -8.95 25.20 2.53
CA LEU A 223 -9.22 24.88 1.13
C LEU A 223 -10.67 25.23 0.75
N ALA A 224 -11.64 25.03 1.61
CA ALA A 224 -13.06 25.32 1.35
C ALA A 224 -13.40 26.80 1.14
N ARG A 225 -12.44 27.70 1.29
CA ARG A 225 -12.66 29.14 1.00
C ARG A 225 -12.85 29.38 -0.50
N ASP A 226 -12.25 28.54 -1.32
CA ASP A 226 -12.24 28.65 -2.78
C ASP A 226 -12.43 27.32 -3.52
N HIS A 227 -12.42 26.19 -2.81
CA HIS A 227 -12.67 24.86 -3.35
C HIS A 227 -13.95 24.25 -2.82
N LYS A 228 -14.59 23.42 -3.65
CA LYS A 228 -15.79 22.66 -3.33
C LYS A 228 -15.59 21.19 -3.73
N TRP A 229 -15.82 20.28 -2.79
CA TRP A 229 -15.73 18.84 -3.04
C TRP A 229 -16.62 18.05 -2.08
N ASP A 230 -16.76 16.76 -2.33
CA ASP A 230 -17.44 15.83 -1.47
C ASP A 230 -16.53 15.46 -0.30
N ARG A 231 -16.65 16.19 0.81
CA ARG A 231 -15.83 15.97 2.02
C ARG A 231 -16.12 14.63 2.67
N ASP A 232 -17.39 14.17 2.63
CA ASP A 232 -17.79 12.91 3.23
C ASP A 232 -17.18 11.73 2.46
N MET A 233 -17.07 11.83 1.15
CA MET A 233 -16.38 10.83 0.33
C MET A 233 -14.88 10.74 0.66
N VAL A 234 -14.21 11.88 0.81
CA VAL A 234 -12.80 11.91 1.24
C VAL A 234 -12.68 11.30 2.64
N ALA A 235 -13.55 11.69 3.60
CA ALA A 235 -13.52 11.16 4.95
C ALA A 235 -13.69 9.63 4.96
N ARG A 236 -14.67 9.08 4.24
CA ARG A 236 -14.88 7.62 4.13
C ARG A 236 -13.66 6.90 3.58
N LEU A 237 -12.99 7.47 2.58
CA LEU A 237 -11.77 6.91 2.03
C LEU A 237 -10.62 6.98 3.04
N THR A 238 -10.47 8.08 3.76
CA THR A 238 -9.40 8.27 4.73
C THR A 238 -9.59 7.43 5.98
N ASP A 239 -10.81 7.30 6.48
CA ASP A 239 -11.11 6.43 7.64
C ASP A 239 -10.84 4.95 7.36
N THR A 240 -10.78 4.56 6.09
CA THR A 240 -10.69 3.18 5.67
C THR A 240 -9.42 2.83 4.88
N VAL A 241 -8.87 3.72 4.06
CA VAL A 241 -7.61 3.48 3.29
C VAL A 241 -6.38 3.64 4.18
N TRP A 242 -6.48 4.54 5.17
CA TRP A 242 -5.44 4.73 6.16
C TRP A 242 -5.87 4.09 7.48
N ASP A 243 -6.38 2.84 7.37
CA ASP A 243 -6.70 2.03 8.52
C ASP A 243 -5.42 1.77 9.36
N ALA A 244 -5.61 1.19 10.52
CA ALA A 244 -4.51 0.89 11.43
C ALA A 244 -3.37 0.10 10.75
N ARG A 245 -3.67 -0.74 9.74
CA ARG A 245 -2.70 -1.54 9.00
C ARG A 245 -1.77 -0.67 8.16
N TYR A 246 -2.33 0.33 7.45
CA TYR A 246 -1.54 1.27 6.66
C TYR A 246 -0.68 2.15 7.57
N VAL A 247 -1.27 2.72 8.62
CA VAL A 247 -0.55 3.55 9.61
C VAL A 247 0.60 2.76 10.22
N SER A 248 0.37 1.51 10.59
CA SER A 248 1.40 0.62 11.15
C SER A 248 2.53 0.35 10.16
N ALA A 249 2.20 -0.02 8.92
CA ALA A 249 3.19 -0.27 7.87
C ALA A 249 4.03 0.98 7.56
N TYR A 250 3.37 2.14 7.44
CA TYR A 250 4.03 3.42 7.22
C TYR A 250 4.96 3.80 8.39
N THR A 251 4.47 3.65 9.63
CA THR A 251 5.24 3.95 10.85
C THR A 251 6.50 3.08 10.95
N LEU A 252 6.36 1.78 10.76
CA LEU A 252 7.50 0.85 10.76
C LEU A 252 8.51 1.17 9.66
N ASN A 253 8.03 1.58 8.49
CA ASN A 253 8.92 2.02 7.42
C ASN A 253 9.66 3.32 7.79
N ALA A 254 8.96 4.30 8.35
CA ALA A 254 9.54 5.58 8.76
C ALA A 254 10.52 5.44 9.92
N MET A 255 10.30 4.50 10.85
CA MET A 255 11.16 4.25 12.01
C MET A 255 12.55 3.70 11.64
N GLY A 256 12.73 3.09 10.49
CA GLY A 256 14.03 2.54 10.08
C GLY A 256 13.93 1.55 8.92
N GLY A 257 12.81 1.57 8.16
CA GLY A 257 12.59 0.62 7.09
C GLY A 257 12.32 -0.80 7.60
N LEU A 258 11.73 -0.91 8.80
CA LEU A 258 11.40 -2.20 9.41
C LEU A 258 10.35 -2.97 8.59
N PHE A 259 9.40 -2.25 8.02
CA PHE A 259 8.41 -2.78 7.08
C PHE A 259 8.51 -2.03 5.76
N ARG A 260 8.92 -2.71 4.70
CA ARG A 260 9.05 -2.10 3.37
C ARG A 260 7.99 -2.64 2.44
N GLY A 261 7.48 -1.77 1.59
CA GLY A 261 6.66 -2.15 0.44
C GLY A 261 7.50 -2.81 -0.65
N THR A 262 6.80 -3.25 -1.68
CA THR A 262 7.37 -3.66 -2.97
C THR A 262 7.25 -2.49 -3.96
N ASP A 263 7.57 -2.70 -5.22
CA ASP A 263 7.25 -1.77 -6.32
C ASP A 263 5.74 -1.55 -6.51
N GLN A 264 4.90 -2.38 -5.87
CA GLN A 264 3.43 -2.29 -5.87
C GLN A 264 2.88 -1.63 -4.59
N GLY A 265 3.72 -1.10 -3.70
CA GLY A 265 3.33 -0.54 -2.42
C GLY A 265 3.39 -1.56 -1.26
N TYR A 266 2.60 -1.34 -0.21
CA TYR A 266 2.65 -2.22 0.97
C TYR A 266 1.94 -3.56 0.79
N GLU A 267 1.03 -3.68 -0.17
CA GLU A 267 0.25 -4.91 -0.47
C GLU A 267 -0.43 -5.50 0.79
N LEU A 268 -1.11 -4.66 1.56
CA LEU A 268 -1.55 -4.96 2.92
C LEU A 268 -2.53 -6.13 3.03
N ASP A 269 -3.35 -6.35 2.00
CA ASP A 269 -4.36 -7.43 2.01
C ASP A 269 -3.83 -8.76 1.45
N ARG A 270 -2.58 -8.81 1.02
CA ARG A 270 -1.94 -10.04 0.55
C ARG A 270 -1.38 -10.85 1.72
N THR A 271 -1.64 -12.16 1.71
CA THR A 271 -1.01 -13.08 2.68
C THR A 271 0.51 -13.11 2.46
N PRO A 272 1.32 -12.88 3.50
CA PRO A 272 2.78 -12.95 3.39
C PRO A 272 3.26 -14.40 3.31
N THR A 273 4.37 -14.61 2.59
CA THR A 273 5.07 -15.89 2.61
C THR A 273 6.00 -16.00 3.82
N ARG A 274 6.43 -17.22 4.15
CA ARG A 274 7.39 -17.45 5.23
C ARG A 274 8.75 -16.78 4.98
N ALA A 275 9.17 -16.68 3.71
CA ALA A 275 10.37 -15.94 3.35
C ALA A 275 10.21 -14.44 3.60
N GLU A 276 9.06 -13.85 3.28
CA GLU A 276 8.77 -12.44 3.54
C GLU A 276 8.71 -12.14 5.03
N ALA A 277 8.09 -13.02 5.82
CA ALA A 277 8.10 -12.91 7.27
C ALA A 277 9.53 -12.97 7.85
N ALA A 278 10.39 -13.85 7.32
CA ALA A 278 11.79 -13.93 7.72
C ALA A 278 12.58 -12.66 7.37
N ILE A 279 12.40 -12.12 6.16
CA ILE A 279 13.02 -10.86 5.74
C ILE A 279 12.58 -9.71 6.65
N MET A 280 11.29 -9.62 6.92
CA MET A 280 10.77 -8.59 7.82
C MET A 280 11.36 -8.73 9.23
N LEU A 281 11.45 -9.94 9.75
CA LEU A 281 12.00 -10.19 11.09
C LEU A 281 13.45 -9.76 11.21
N VAL A 282 14.29 -10.06 10.20
CA VAL A 282 15.70 -9.63 10.17
C VAL A 282 15.82 -8.11 10.10
N ARG A 283 14.96 -7.44 9.33
CA ARG A 283 14.88 -5.98 9.29
C ARG A 283 14.42 -5.40 10.62
N PHE A 284 13.42 -6.00 11.23
CA PHE A 284 12.88 -5.63 12.53
C PHE A 284 13.95 -5.67 13.62
N LEU A 285 14.85 -6.64 13.55
CA LEU A 285 15.99 -6.77 14.44
C LEU A 285 17.19 -5.89 14.04
N GLY A 286 17.10 -5.13 12.93
CA GLY A 286 18.19 -4.27 12.43
C GLY A 286 19.38 -5.01 11.84
N LEU A 287 19.24 -6.31 11.58
CA LEU A 287 20.32 -7.22 11.19
C LEU A 287 20.46 -7.41 9.66
N GLU A 288 19.75 -6.62 8.85
CA GLU A 288 19.78 -6.80 7.38
C GLU A 288 21.19 -6.63 6.80
N LYS A 289 21.96 -5.65 7.29
CA LYS A 289 23.32 -5.41 6.79
C LYS A 289 24.27 -6.58 7.13
N GLU A 290 24.18 -7.07 8.34
CA GLU A 290 24.95 -8.22 8.82
C GLU A 290 24.56 -9.49 8.09
N ALA A 291 23.26 -9.73 7.90
CA ALA A 291 22.76 -10.88 7.16
C ALA A 291 23.31 -10.92 5.73
N LEU A 292 23.31 -9.78 5.05
CA LEU A 292 23.82 -9.66 3.67
C LEU A 292 25.36 -9.76 3.61
N ALA A 293 26.07 -9.20 4.60
CA ALA A 293 27.54 -9.21 4.63
C ALA A 293 28.11 -10.61 4.96
N GLU A 294 27.44 -11.34 5.86
CA GLU A 294 27.88 -12.65 6.36
C GLU A 294 27.26 -13.83 5.60
N SER A 295 26.52 -13.58 4.50
CA SER A 295 25.75 -14.60 3.77
C SER A 295 26.56 -15.82 3.36
N ASP A 296 27.82 -15.61 2.97
CA ASP A 296 28.74 -16.68 2.51
C ASP A 296 29.32 -17.49 3.68
N HIS A 297 29.22 -17.00 4.91
CA HIS A 297 29.79 -17.61 6.11
C HIS A 297 28.73 -18.26 7.00
N MET A 298 27.45 -17.92 6.82
CA MET A 298 26.36 -18.51 7.57
C MET A 298 25.90 -19.83 6.95
N HIS A 299 25.73 -20.85 7.80
CA HIS A 299 25.27 -22.16 7.37
C HIS A 299 23.87 -22.43 7.93
N MET A 300 23.01 -22.98 7.09
CA MET A 300 21.69 -23.47 7.46
C MET A 300 21.48 -24.85 6.80
N PRO A 301 20.65 -25.73 7.39
CA PRO A 301 20.45 -27.08 6.86
C PRO A 301 19.42 -27.10 5.70
N PHE A 302 18.74 -25.97 5.41
CA PHE A 302 17.62 -25.91 4.47
C PHE A 302 18.08 -25.92 3.01
N THR A 303 17.51 -26.83 2.23
CA THR A 303 17.87 -27.04 0.81
C THR A 303 16.90 -26.42 -0.17
N ASP A 304 15.75 -25.90 0.31
CA ASP A 304 14.65 -25.36 -0.48
C ASP A 304 14.64 -23.82 -0.53
N VAL A 305 15.69 -23.16 -0.06
CA VAL A 305 15.82 -21.70 0.02
C VAL A 305 16.60 -21.18 -1.18
N ASN A 306 16.02 -20.19 -1.89
CA ASN A 306 16.72 -19.53 -2.98
C ASN A 306 17.78 -18.52 -2.48
N PRO A 307 18.78 -18.15 -3.32
CA PRO A 307 19.87 -17.26 -2.92
C PRO A 307 19.43 -15.88 -2.39
N ASN A 308 18.30 -15.33 -2.87
CA ASN A 308 17.83 -14.02 -2.44
C ASN A 308 17.27 -14.03 -1.00
N HIS A 309 16.74 -15.16 -0.57
CA HIS A 309 16.18 -15.33 0.79
C HIS A 309 17.20 -15.95 1.77
N ALA A 310 18.24 -16.59 1.24
CA ALA A 310 19.22 -17.32 2.04
C ALA A 310 19.89 -16.49 3.14
N PRO A 311 20.35 -15.25 2.93
CA PRO A 311 20.97 -14.45 3.98
C PRO A 311 20.06 -14.25 5.20
N TYR A 312 18.81 -13.94 4.96
CA TYR A 312 17.82 -13.66 6.00
C TYR A 312 17.46 -14.91 6.81
N ILE A 313 17.22 -16.01 6.11
CA ILE A 313 16.82 -17.28 6.74
C ILE A 313 18.00 -17.89 7.52
N ALA A 314 19.21 -17.80 6.99
CA ALA A 314 20.42 -18.24 7.66
C ALA A 314 20.69 -17.44 8.93
N MET A 315 20.47 -16.10 8.90
CA MET A 315 20.58 -15.26 10.09
C MET A 315 19.59 -15.70 11.18
N LEU A 316 18.33 -15.90 10.84
CA LEU A 316 17.31 -16.34 11.81
C LEU A 316 17.62 -17.74 12.37
N TYR A 317 18.18 -18.64 11.54
CA TYR A 317 18.60 -19.96 12.01
C TYR A 317 19.79 -19.86 12.99
N ALA A 318 20.78 -19.04 12.67
CA ALA A 318 21.94 -18.82 13.53
C ALA A 318 21.55 -18.22 14.90
N LEU A 319 20.50 -17.40 14.93
CA LEU A 319 19.95 -16.81 16.15
C LEU A 319 18.98 -17.75 16.92
N GLY A 320 18.69 -18.95 16.40
CA GLY A 320 17.72 -19.85 17.00
C GLY A 320 16.26 -19.40 16.85
N LEU A 321 15.98 -18.38 16.03
CA LEU A 321 14.63 -17.84 15.84
C LEU A 321 13.79 -18.69 14.88
N THR A 322 14.42 -19.55 14.08
CA THR A 322 13.73 -20.55 13.25
C THR A 322 14.43 -21.90 13.28
N HIS A 323 13.64 -22.97 13.21
CA HIS A 323 14.10 -24.36 13.11
C HIS A 323 13.66 -25.03 11.79
N GLY A 324 13.06 -24.22 10.85
CA GLY A 324 12.49 -24.74 9.62
C GLY A 324 11.11 -25.38 9.82
N THR A 325 10.60 -25.99 8.76
CA THR A 325 9.37 -26.82 8.77
C THR A 325 9.71 -28.30 8.94
N THR A 326 10.94 -28.67 8.57
CA THR A 326 11.59 -29.96 8.84
C THR A 326 13.07 -29.70 9.10
N GLU A 327 13.83 -30.75 9.41
CA GLU A 327 15.29 -30.64 9.61
C GLU A 327 16.04 -30.06 8.39
N THR A 328 15.49 -30.20 7.19
CA THR A 328 16.17 -29.80 5.91
C THR A 328 15.36 -28.86 5.05
N THR A 329 14.19 -28.41 5.49
CA THR A 329 13.32 -27.48 4.72
C THR A 329 12.85 -26.31 5.55
N PHE A 330 12.80 -25.13 4.94
CA PHE A 330 12.22 -23.90 5.49
C PHE A 330 10.81 -23.63 4.98
N SER A 331 10.48 -24.11 3.77
CA SER A 331 9.24 -23.86 3.07
C SER A 331 9.00 -22.36 2.76
N PRO A 332 9.92 -21.68 2.06
CA PRO A 332 9.93 -20.21 1.91
C PRO A 332 8.68 -19.64 1.24
N ASN A 333 8.06 -20.39 0.32
CA ASN A 333 6.90 -19.94 -0.48
C ASN A 333 5.55 -20.31 0.14
N VAL A 334 5.53 -20.96 1.28
CA VAL A 334 4.29 -21.26 2.00
C VAL A 334 3.79 -20.00 2.70
N GLU A 335 2.49 -19.75 2.63
CA GLU A 335 1.83 -18.66 3.33
C GLU A 335 1.98 -18.79 4.84
N VAL A 336 2.31 -17.69 5.50
CA VAL A 336 2.47 -17.64 6.95
C VAL A 336 1.13 -17.35 7.61
N GLN A 337 0.84 -18.03 8.72
CA GLN A 337 -0.35 -17.77 9.55
C GLN A 337 0.01 -16.92 10.77
N ALA A 338 -1.01 -16.33 11.41
CA ALA A 338 -0.81 -15.52 12.62
C ALA A 338 0.01 -16.24 13.70
N ARG A 339 -0.28 -17.51 13.96
CA ARG A 339 0.47 -18.32 14.94
C ARG A 339 1.95 -18.50 14.60
N ASP A 340 2.26 -18.65 13.29
CA ASP A 340 3.65 -18.80 12.83
C ASP A 340 4.43 -17.51 13.08
N TYR A 341 3.80 -16.38 12.75
CA TYR A 341 4.40 -15.08 12.95
C TYR A 341 4.53 -14.71 14.43
N MET A 342 3.51 -14.97 15.23
CA MET A 342 3.58 -14.77 16.70
C MET A 342 4.63 -15.65 17.36
N THR A 343 4.83 -16.88 16.87
CA THR A 343 5.96 -17.73 17.33
C THR A 343 7.31 -17.04 17.15
N PHE A 344 7.53 -16.43 15.98
CA PHE A 344 8.75 -15.64 15.75
C PHE A 344 8.85 -14.44 16.70
N MET A 345 7.77 -13.70 16.88
CA MET A 345 7.74 -12.52 17.75
C MET A 345 7.97 -12.88 19.23
N LEU A 346 7.40 -13.96 19.72
CA LEU A 346 7.64 -14.44 21.10
C LEU A 346 9.12 -14.84 21.31
N ARG A 347 9.74 -15.48 20.33
CA ARG A 347 11.18 -15.79 20.38
C ARG A 347 12.04 -14.54 20.35
N VAL A 348 11.67 -13.51 19.58
CA VAL A 348 12.33 -12.19 19.60
C VAL A 348 12.26 -11.53 20.97
N LEU A 349 11.13 -11.68 21.67
CA LEU A 349 10.95 -11.21 23.04
C LEU A 349 11.64 -12.11 24.10
N GLY A 350 12.36 -13.15 23.67
CA GLY A 350 13.12 -14.03 24.56
C GLY A 350 12.31 -15.13 25.23
N TYR A 351 11.04 -15.33 24.86
CA TYR A 351 10.24 -16.46 25.37
C TYR A 351 10.64 -17.78 24.71
N GLU A 352 10.59 -18.88 25.47
CA GLU A 352 11.10 -20.18 25.05
C GLU A 352 10.00 -21.25 25.09
N GLU A 353 9.82 -21.98 23.97
CA GLU A 353 8.91 -23.12 23.87
C GLU A 353 9.38 -24.29 24.76
N GLU A 354 10.70 -24.52 24.82
CA GLU A 354 11.29 -25.59 25.60
C GLU A 354 11.10 -25.38 27.12
N ALA A 355 11.01 -24.13 27.56
CA ALA A 355 10.67 -23.75 28.92
C ALA A 355 9.15 -23.85 29.22
N GLY A 356 8.33 -24.14 28.22
CA GLY A 356 6.88 -24.23 28.35
C GLY A 356 6.20 -22.86 28.50
N GLU A 357 6.86 -21.78 28.13
CA GLU A 357 6.32 -20.42 28.24
C GLU A 357 5.26 -20.14 27.21
N PHE A 358 5.37 -20.75 26.04
CA PHE A 358 4.35 -20.76 24.97
C PHE A 358 4.48 -22.04 24.14
N ALA A 359 3.52 -22.29 23.25
CA ALA A 359 3.60 -23.37 22.28
C ALA A 359 3.22 -22.84 20.89
N TRP A 360 3.84 -23.37 19.83
CA TRP A 360 3.52 -22.99 18.45
C TRP A 360 2.02 -23.04 18.13
N ALA A 361 1.32 -24.09 18.59
CA ALA A 361 -0.10 -24.27 18.32
C ALA A 361 -0.99 -23.20 18.96
N THR A 362 -0.56 -22.59 20.06
CA THR A 362 -1.29 -21.61 20.87
C THR A 362 -0.57 -20.25 20.96
N ALA A 363 0.35 -19.97 20.01
CA ALA A 363 1.20 -18.78 20.09
C ALA A 363 0.43 -17.46 20.13
N VAL A 364 -0.75 -17.38 19.47
CA VAL A 364 -1.61 -16.18 19.51
C VAL A 364 -2.27 -16.03 20.87
N GLU A 365 -2.84 -17.11 21.43
CA GLU A 365 -3.44 -17.16 22.77
C GLU A 365 -2.39 -16.91 23.86
N ASP A 366 -1.22 -17.51 23.72
CA ASP A 366 -0.11 -17.30 24.66
C ASP A 366 0.39 -15.86 24.64
N SER A 367 0.37 -15.21 23.49
CA SER A 367 0.74 -13.79 23.37
C SER A 367 -0.21 -12.87 24.12
N LEU A 368 -1.52 -13.17 24.13
CA LEU A 368 -2.48 -12.47 24.99
C LEU A 368 -2.19 -12.74 26.47
N ARG A 369 -2.00 -14.00 26.84
CA ARG A 369 -1.70 -14.41 28.23
C ARG A 369 -0.41 -13.78 28.77
N LEU A 370 0.60 -13.60 27.93
CA LEU A 370 1.89 -12.99 28.26
C LEU A 370 1.83 -11.44 28.24
N GLY A 371 0.71 -10.85 27.84
CA GLY A 371 0.55 -9.40 27.73
C GLY A 371 1.28 -8.75 26.55
N VAL A 372 1.70 -9.58 25.56
CA VAL A 372 2.29 -9.10 24.30
C VAL A 372 1.23 -8.53 23.38
N LEU A 373 0.04 -9.13 23.36
CA LEU A 373 -1.15 -8.65 22.67
C LEU A 373 -2.19 -8.21 23.70
N ASP A 374 -2.94 -7.17 23.39
CA ASP A 374 -4.19 -6.86 24.07
C ASP A 374 -5.38 -7.65 23.45
N GLU A 375 -6.56 -7.52 24.06
CA GLU A 375 -7.79 -8.21 23.62
C GLU A 375 -8.19 -7.81 22.17
N ALA A 376 -7.94 -6.58 21.77
CA ALA A 376 -8.32 -6.09 20.44
C ALA A 376 -7.41 -6.68 19.36
N ALA A 377 -6.10 -6.66 19.55
CA ALA A 377 -5.12 -7.27 18.65
C ALA A 377 -5.30 -8.79 18.56
N TYR A 378 -5.58 -9.44 19.70
CA TYR A 378 -5.90 -10.87 19.75
C TYR A 378 -7.16 -11.19 18.93
N ALA A 379 -8.24 -10.42 19.10
CA ALA A 379 -9.49 -10.63 18.38
C ALA A 379 -9.32 -10.44 16.86
N ASP A 380 -8.55 -9.44 16.43
CA ASP A 380 -8.26 -9.20 15.00
C ASP A 380 -7.47 -10.36 14.38
N LEU A 381 -6.46 -10.90 15.08
CA LEU A 381 -5.66 -12.03 14.59
C LEU A 381 -6.44 -13.35 14.49
N ASN A 382 -7.45 -13.54 15.35
CA ASN A 382 -8.29 -14.75 15.32
C ASN A 382 -9.52 -14.60 14.42
N GLY A 383 -9.92 -13.37 14.08
CA GLY A 383 -11.16 -13.09 13.36
C GLY A 383 -11.05 -13.12 11.83
N ALA A 384 -9.83 -13.07 11.26
CA ALA A 384 -9.64 -12.93 9.83
C ALA A 384 -8.34 -13.62 9.34
N ALA A 385 -8.18 -13.70 8.01
CA ALA A 385 -6.94 -14.21 7.40
C ALA A 385 -5.76 -13.31 7.76
N PHE A 386 -4.59 -13.92 8.01
CA PHE A 386 -3.37 -13.19 8.32
C PHE A 386 -2.77 -12.61 7.05
N ASP A 387 -2.82 -11.30 6.92
CA ASP A 387 -2.30 -10.53 5.80
C ASP A 387 -1.09 -9.67 6.19
N ARG A 388 -0.46 -9.00 5.20
CA ARG A 388 0.69 -8.12 5.43
C ARG A 388 0.34 -6.90 6.29
N GLY A 389 -0.90 -6.45 6.23
CA GLY A 389 -1.40 -5.36 7.07
C GLY A 389 -1.44 -5.75 8.54
N ARG A 390 -2.00 -6.94 8.87
CA ARG A 390 -1.98 -7.50 10.22
C ARG A 390 -0.56 -7.79 10.70
N MET A 391 0.30 -8.27 9.80
CA MET A 391 1.72 -8.43 10.11
C MET A 391 2.36 -7.10 10.54
N ALA A 392 2.04 -5.99 9.88
CA ALA A 392 2.51 -4.66 10.28
C ALA A 392 1.93 -4.21 11.63
N CYS A 393 0.60 -4.37 11.85
CA CYS A 393 -0.04 -4.02 13.14
C CYS A 393 0.61 -4.77 14.30
N VAL A 394 0.72 -6.08 14.18
CA VAL A 394 1.35 -6.93 15.22
C VAL A 394 2.79 -6.51 15.48
N SER A 395 3.57 -6.23 14.44
CA SER A 395 4.95 -5.80 14.60
C SER A 395 5.06 -4.48 15.36
N LEU A 396 4.15 -3.54 15.09
CA LEU A 396 4.10 -2.27 15.82
C LEU A 396 3.68 -2.48 17.28
N THR A 397 2.71 -3.36 17.54
CA THR A 397 2.30 -3.74 18.91
C THR A 397 3.47 -4.39 19.67
N VAL A 398 4.19 -5.32 19.04
CA VAL A 398 5.32 -6.02 19.66
C VAL A 398 6.49 -5.08 19.98
N LEU A 399 6.69 -3.99 19.22
CA LEU A 399 7.68 -2.96 19.59
C LEU A 399 7.40 -2.35 20.97
N GLN A 400 6.15 -2.26 21.37
CA GLN A 400 5.73 -1.71 22.67
C GLN A 400 5.62 -2.78 23.75
N ALA A 401 5.76 -4.05 23.40
CA ALA A 401 5.67 -5.16 24.34
C ALA A 401 6.92 -5.24 25.22
N VAL A 402 6.71 -5.82 26.40
CA VAL A 402 7.77 -6.09 27.35
C VAL A 402 8.35 -7.47 27.05
N ASP A 403 9.67 -7.56 26.94
CA ASP A 403 10.38 -8.82 26.77
C ASP A 403 10.38 -9.67 28.05
N ARG A 404 10.92 -10.90 27.97
CA ARG A 404 11.03 -11.81 29.11
C ARG A 404 11.81 -11.23 30.30
N GLU A 405 12.72 -10.29 30.04
CA GLU A 405 13.56 -9.65 31.07
C GLU A 405 12.91 -8.40 31.67
N GLY A 406 11.79 -7.94 31.15
CA GLY A 406 11.05 -6.78 31.63
C GLY A 406 11.41 -5.46 30.92
N ASN A 407 12.11 -5.52 29.77
CA ASN A 407 12.43 -4.33 28.97
C ASN A 407 11.43 -4.15 27.84
N VAL A 408 11.12 -2.90 27.49
CA VAL A 408 10.33 -2.60 26.28
C VAL A 408 11.21 -2.82 25.04
N LEU A 409 10.74 -3.59 24.08
CA LEU A 409 11.53 -3.95 22.89
C LEU A 409 12.00 -2.71 22.11
N ALA A 410 11.15 -1.69 21.96
CA ALA A 410 11.53 -0.45 21.29
C ALA A 410 12.73 0.23 21.97
N ASP A 411 12.76 0.27 23.31
CA ASP A 411 13.86 0.86 24.07
C ASP A 411 15.17 0.07 23.85
N THR A 412 15.09 -1.24 23.83
CA THR A 412 16.23 -2.11 23.52
C THR A 412 16.76 -1.83 22.11
N LEU A 413 15.88 -1.72 21.10
CA LEU A 413 16.28 -1.43 19.73
C LEU A 413 16.85 -0.01 19.56
N ILE A 414 16.37 0.99 20.33
CA ILE A 414 16.94 2.34 20.39
C ILE A 414 18.36 2.30 20.98
N GLN A 415 18.55 1.62 22.10
CA GLN A 415 19.86 1.47 22.75
C GLN A 415 20.88 0.79 21.84
N CYS A 416 20.44 -0.17 21.02
CA CYS A 416 21.27 -0.82 20.02
C CYS A 416 21.52 0.03 18.75
N GLY A 417 20.91 1.22 18.65
CA GLY A 417 21.02 2.12 17.48
C GLY A 417 20.28 1.66 16.24
N ILE A 418 19.36 0.70 16.40
CA ILE A 418 18.52 0.15 15.31
C ILE A 418 17.36 1.10 15.01
N LEU A 419 16.73 1.64 16.05
CA LEU A 419 15.69 2.64 15.96
C LEU A 419 16.19 4.03 16.32
N SER A 420 15.67 5.05 15.66
CA SER A 420 15.90 6.45 16.05
C SER A 420 14.94 6.84 17.17
N GLU A 421 15.46 7.19 18.34
CA GLU A 421 14.68 7.69 19.48
C GLU A 421 13.74 8.82 19.07
N LYS A 422 14.21 9.77 18.28
CA LYS A 422 13.39 10.88 17.77
C LYS A 422 12.18 10.39 17.00
N LYS A 423 12.35 9.39 16.12
CA LYS A 423 11.25 8.85 15.29
C LYS A 423 10.26 8.04 16.12
N VAL A 424 10.71 7.35 17.14
CA VAL A 424 9.85 6.61 18.07
C VAL A 424 9.04 7.57 18.93
N LEU A 425 9.66 8.62 19.48
CA LEU A 425 8.97 9.65 20.27
C LEU A 425 7.92 10.41 19.42
N GLU A 426 8.26 10.78 18.19
CA GLU A 426 7.30 11.39 17.25
C GLU A 426 6.05 10.52 17.01
N PHE A 427 6.17 9.22 17.14
CA PHE A 427 5.04 8.30 17.05
C PHE A 427 4.26 8.20 18.37
N LEU A 428 4.94 8.05 19.50
CA LEU A 428 4.32 7.89 20.83
C LEU A 428 3.61 9.16 21.31
N GLU A 429 4.06 10.35 20.92
CA GLU A 429 3.39 11.62 21.27
C GLU A 429 2.09 11.86 20.48
N LYS A 430 1.81 11.05 19.46
CA LYS A 430 0.67 11.21 18.53
C LYS A 430 -0.43 10.16 18.70
N ASN A 431 -0.20 9.12 19.47
CA ASN A 431 -1.14 8.04 19.81
C ASN A 431 -1.37 7.97 21.31
#